data_f14af73954ec9fdf98689976cac7c9da
#
_entry.id   f14af73954ec9fdf98689976cac7c9da
#
_cell.length_a   1.000
_cell.length_b   1.000
_cell.length_c   1.000
_cell.angle_alpha   90.00
_cell.angle_beta   90.00
_cell.angle_gamma   90.00
#
_symmetry.space_group_name_H-M   'P 1'
#
loop_
_entity.id
_entity.type
_entity.pdbx_description
1 polymer ?
#
loop_
_entity_poly.entity_id
_entity_poly.type
_entity_poly.pdbx_seq_one_letter_code
_entity_poly.pdbx_strand_id
1 'polypeptide(L)' 'HNLTVECERGATVRSALAEAGILASTVIVSHEGVVLPHATKLTSDISLLVTTVSSGG' A
#
# COMPACT_ATOMS: atom_id res chain seq x y z
N HIS A 1 5.38 4.87 -11.33
CA HIS A 1 4.65 5.99 -10.73
C HIS A 1 4.41 5.75 -9.26
N ASN A 2 4.49 6.81 -8.48
CA ASN A 2 4.29 6.75 -7.04
C ASN A 2 2.99 7.43 -6.67
N LEU A 3 2.30 6.85 -5.71
CA LEU A 3 1.04 7.38 -5.22
C LEU A 3 1.03 7.26 -3.69
N THR A 4 0.51 8.26 -3.01
CA THR A 4 0.34 8.20 -1.57
C THR A 4 -1.10 7.84 -1.25
N VAL A 5 -1.28 6.85 -0.37
CA VAL A 5 -2.61 6.40 0.06
C VAL A 5 -2.69 6.56 1.57
N GLU A 6 -3.70 7.29 2.03
CA GLU A 6 -3.93 7.45 3.45
C GLU A 6 -4.70 6.25 3.98
N CYS A 7 -4.23 5.73 5.10
CA CYS A 7 -4.78 4.51 5.68
C CYS A 7 -5.12 4.72 7.14
N GLU A 8 -6.12 4.01 7.60
CA GLU A 8 -6.58 4.10 8.98
C GLU A 8 -6.02 2.97 9.83
N ARG A 9 -5.89 3.25 11.12
CA ARG A 9 -5.49 2.23 12.08
C ARG A 9 -6.48 1.06 12.03
N GLY A 10 -5.94 -0.15 12.07
CA GLY A 10 -6.74 -1.36 12.06
C GLY A 10 -6.97 -1.94 10.67
N ALA A 11 -6.70 -1.18 9.63
CA ALA A 11 -6.79 -1.69 8.26
C ALA A 11 -5.54 -2.48 7.92
N THR A 12 -5.65 -3.38 6.94
CA THR A 12 -4.47 -4.02 6.37
C THR A 12 -4.05 -3.22 5.14
N VAL A 13 -2.79 -3.39 4.74
CA VAL A 13 -2.30 -2.76 3.51
C VAL A 13 -3.19 -3.16 2.33
N ARG A 14 -3.53 -4.45 2.25
CA ARG A 14 -4.38 -4.95 1.17
C ARG A 14 -5.73 -4.27 1.14
N SER A 15 -6.39 -4.11 2.30
CA SER A 15 -7.70 -3.49 2.34
C SER A 15 -7.64 -2.01 1.96
N ALA A 16 -6.58 -1.32 2.37
CA ALA A 16 -6.39 0.07 2.00
C ALA A 16 -6.24 0.23 0.49
N LEU A 17 -5.48 -0.68 -0.13
CA LEU A 17 -5.31 -0.66 -1.59
C LEU A 17 -6.65 -0.94 -2.29
N ALA A 18 -7.41 -1.90 -1.78
CA ALA A 18 -8.70 -2.24 -2.37
C ALA A 18 -9.66 -1.06 -2.32
N GLU A 19 -9.70 -0.34 -1.20
CA GLU A 19 -10.55 0.84 -1.08
C GLU A 19 -10.13 1.96 -2.03
N ALA A 20 -8.86 2.04 -2.34
CA ALA A 20 -8.34 3.03 -3.29
C ALA A 20 -8.50 2.59 -4.75
N GLY A 21 -9.02 1.40 -4.98
CA GLY A 21 -9.19 0.87 -6.34
C GLY A 21 -7.88 0.40 -6.96
N ILE A 22 -6.91 0.02 -6.14
CA ILE A 22 -5.58 -0.39 -6.62
C ILE A 22 -5.44 -1.91 -6.50
N LEU A 23 -4.97 -2.54 -7.57
CA LEU A 23 -4.69 -3.97 -7.55
C LEU A 23 -3.39 -4.21 -6.77
N ALA A 24 -3.50 -4.90 -5.66
CA ALA A 24 -2.35 -5.14 -4.79
C ALA A 24 -1.20 -5.86 -5.50
N SER A 25 -1.52 -6.73 -6.43
CA SER A 25 -0.50 -7.51 -7.15
C SER A 25 0.37 -6.66 -8.10
N THR A 26 -0.02 -5.42 -8.35
CA THR A 26 0.70 -4.57 -9.30
C THR A 26 1.55 -3.50 -8.63
N VAL A 27 1.59 -3.48 -7.30
CA VAL A 27 2.25 -2.40 -6.57
C VAL A 27 3.09 -2.92 -5.42
N ILE A 28 4.07 -2.11 -5.05
CA ILE A 28 4.86 -2.30 -3.83
C ILE A 28 4.47 -1.16 -2.90
N VAL A 29 4.21 -1.49 -1.66
CA VAL A 29 3.82 -0.51 -0.65
C VAL A 29 4.95 -0.34 0.36
N SER A 30 5.28 0.89 0.66
CA SER A 30 6.31 1.18 1.66
C SER A 30 5.89 2.32 2.57
N HIS A 31 6.51 2.37 3.73
CA HIS A 31 6.32 3.44 4.69
C HIS A 31 7.69 3.77 5.29
N GLU A 32 8.08 5.02 5.15
CA GLU A 32 9.38 5.51 5.63
C GLU A 32 10.55 4.65 5.14
N GLY A 33 10.48 4.25 3.88
CA GLY A 33 11.55 3.47 3.26
C GLY A 33 11.51 1.98 3.54
N VAL A 34 10.51 1.51 4.30
CA VAL A 34 10.36 0.09 4.62
C VAL A 34 9.24 -0.50 3.80
N VAL A 35 9.53 -1.55 3.06
CA VAL A 35 8.52 -2.26 2.28
C VAL A 35 7.63 -3.06 3.22
N LEU A 36 6.32 -2.91 3.05
CA LEU A 36 5.34 -3.59 3.89
C LEU A 36 4.64 -4.69 3.11
N PRO A 37 4.57 -5.92 3.65
CA PRO A 37 3.75 -6.96 3.06
C PRO A 37 2.28 -6.54 3.03
N HIS A 38 1.53 -7.00 2.04
CA HIS A 38 0.12 -6.62 1.90
C HIS A 38 -0.77 -7.11 3.04
N ALA A 39 -0.33 -8.12 3.76
CA ALA A 39 -1.06 -8.62 4.91
C ALA A 39 -0.79 -7.84 6.20
N THR A 40 0.11 -6.87 6.16
CA THR A 40 0.48 -6.08 7.33
C THR A 40 -0.74 -5.31 7.84
N LYS A 41 -1.00 -5.46 9.14
CA LYS A 41 -2.06 -4.71 9.78
C LYS A 41 -1.49 -3.39 10.31
N LEU A 42 -2.15 -2.30 9.99
CA LEU A 42 -1.68 -0.98 10.38
C LEU A 42 -2.09 -0.69 11.83
N THR A 43 -1.16 -0.16 12.60
CA THR A 43 -1.38 0.12 14.03
C THR A 43 -1.65 1.59 14.30
N SER A 44 -1.60 2.43 13.28
CA SER A 44 -1.88 3.86 13.40
C SER A 44 -2.31 4.40 12.05
N ASP A 45 -2.89 5.60 12.06
CA ASP A 45 -3.25 6.28 10.82
C ASP A 45 -1.96 6.76 10.17
N ILE A 46 -1.67 6.25 8.99
CA ILE A 46 -0.43 6.60 8.28
C ILE A 46 -0.71 6.71 6.79
N SER A 47 0.22 7.38 6.10
CA SER A 47 0.19 7.45 4.64
C SER A 47 1.19 6.46 4.10
N LEU A 48 0.77 5.66 3.15
CA LEU A 48 1.62 4.66 2.52
C LEU A 48 2.06 5.13 1.15
N LEU A 49 3.30 4.86 0.82
CA LEU A 49 3.81 5.13 -0.52
C LEU A 49 3.56 3.89 -1.36
N VAL A 50 2.79 4.05 -2.42
CA VAL A 50 2.46 2.97 -3.33
C VAL A 50 3.21 3.18 -4.62
N THR A 51 4.06 2.25 -4.98
CA THR A 51 4.85 2.32 -6.20
C THR A 51 4.35 1.25 -7.17
N THR A 52 3.93 1.68 -8.34
CA THR A 52 3.51 0.74 -9.37
C THR A 52 4.74 0.06 -9.94
N VAL A 53 4.71 -1.27 -9.93
CA VAL A 53 5.75 -2.06 -10.57
C VAL A 53 5.17 -2.58 -11.88
N SER A 54 5.77 -2.14 -12.97
CA SER A 54 5.37 -2.64 -14.26
C SER A 54 5.91 -4.07 -14.40
N SER A 55 5.05 -4.97 -14.78
CA SER A 55 5.50 -6.32 -15.05
C SER A 55 6.32 -6.39 -16.32
N GLY A 56 6.45 -5.30 -17.03
CA GLY A 56 7.18 -5.27 -18.29
C GLY A 56 6.52 -6.13 -19.33
N GLY A 57 5.51 -6.66 -18.89
CA GLY A 57 4.82 -7.60 -19.76
C GLY A 57 4.70 -6.97 -21.03
#